data_4383c571a67600b666c3424378a738bf
#
_entry.id   4383c571a67600b666c3424378a738bf
#
_cell.length_a   1.000
_cell.length_b   1.000
_cell.length_c   1.000
_cell.angle_alpha   90.00
_cell.angle_beta   90.00
_cell.angle_gamma   90.00
#
_symmetry.space_group_name_H-M   'P 1'
#
loop_
_entity.id
_entity.type
_entity.pdbx_description
1 polymer ?
#
loop_
_entity_poly.entity_id
_entity_poly.type
_entity_poly.pdbx_seq_one_letter_code
_entity_poly.pdbx_strand_id
1 'polypeptide(L)'
;IWDSVLYEAARFQPNLTLLLNCSCVAASMDGARIASIRGWQGTAETWHTVRAGLFADCSGDSVLAPLTGAEFRRGREARAEFGEDIAPEQADERTMGMSCLFQARETASPKPFIPPTWAKVFASDAELPNRGHGFTGLSNFWWLELGGEGDAIHDTEDLRDELLAIAFGVWDHIKNRGEHGAANWELEWVGFLPGKRESRRYVGDHILTQNDIRSEGRFDDLVAYGGWSMDDHHPGGLRYPGKPTIFHPAPSPYGIPYRCLYSRNIENLFFAGRNISCTHAAMSSTRVMATCALCGQAAGTAASLATRYHTTPRGVYENHLRELQQALLDDDCFLPWQRRDIGEMARQAELTASAGDAEPLRNGVDRPVGAAENAWSGRPGTDWVQYRFERPRRIGSVRIVFDSNLNRLGQGACANHVEKNILSNYPLGQPPRTVPDTLTRAFTLEALDAAGRWSTVARIDDNHQRLVRVPLHVEAVA
;
A
#
# COMPACT_ATOMS: atom_id res chain seq x y z
N ILE A 1 13.28 -8.16 -8.01
CA ILE A 1 12.12 -9.09 -7.97
C ILE A 1 10.81 -8.30 -7.86
N TRP A 2 10.68 -7.35 -6.88
CA TRP A 2 9.43 -6.61 -6.70
C TRP A 2 9.00 -5.85 -7.95
N ASP A 3 9.92 -5.12 -8.57
CA ASP A 3 9.65 -4.35 -9.79
C ASP A 3 9.24 -5.25 -10.96
N SER A 4 9.81 -6.46 -11.07
CA SER A 4 9.43 -7.40 -12.13
C SER A 4 8.01 -7.94 -11.94
N VAL A 5 7.58 -8.17 -10.70
CA VAL A 5 6.19 -8.58 -10.39
C VAL A 5 5.20 -7.47 -10.76
N LEU A 6 5.50 -6.23 -10.39
CA LEU A 6 4.64 -5.09 -10.76
C LEU A 6 4.62 -4.84 -12.27
N TYR A 7 5.77 -4.95 -12.93
CA TYR A 7 5.87 -4.83 -14.38
C TYR A 7 5.06 -5.89 -15.10
N GLU A 8 5.19 -7.15 -14.68
CA GLU A 8 4.42 -8.27 -15.24
C GLU A 8 2.92 -8.04 -15.10
N ALA A 9 2.46 -7.71 -13.89
CA ALA A 9 1.06 -7.46 -13.61
C ALA A 9 0.47 -6.32 -14.47
N ALA A 10 1.24 -5.26 -14.71
CA ALA A 10 0.78 -4.13 -15.52
C ALA A 10 0.96 -4.38 -17.04
N ARG A 11 2.13 -4.88 -17.46
CA ARG A 11 2.48 -5.00 -18.89
C ARG A 11 1.64 -6.02 -19.64
N PHE A 12 1.31 -7.12 -18.98
CA PHE A 12 0.60 -8.24 -19.61
C PHE A 12 -0.89 -8.29 -19.23
N GLN A 13 -1.39 -7.28 -18.51
CA GLN A 13 -2.81 -7.16 -18.23
C GLN A 13 -3.59 -6.91 -19.53
N PRO A 14 -4.57 -7.75 -19.90
CA PRO A 14 -5.43 -7.49 -21.05
C PRO A 14 -6.15 -6.14 -20.94
N ASN A 15 -6.29 -5.46 -22.07
CA ASN A 15 -6.96 -4.14 -22.18
C ASN A 15 -6.30 -3.00 -21.38
N LEU A 16 -5.03 -3.16 -20.99
CA LEU A 16 -4.24 -2.13 -20.35
C LEU A 16 -3.11 -1.67 -21.27
N THR A 17 -2.97 -0.36 -21.48
CA THR A 17 -1.84 0.25 -22.18
C THR A 17 -0.92 0.91 -21.15
N LEU A 18 0.32 0.40 -21.04
CA LEU A 18 1.35 0.92 -20.16
C LEU A 18 2.30 1.83 -20.93
N LEU A 19 2.38 3.11 -20.57
CA LEU A 19 3.30 4.11 -21.13
C LEU A 19 4.36 4.46 -20.07
N LEU A 20 5.50 3.79 -20.12
CA LEU A 20 6.63 4.09 -19.22
C LEU A 20 7.38 5.34 -19.67
N ASN A 21 8.02 6.04 -18.73
CA ASN A 21 8.79 7.27 -18.98
C ASN A 21 7.95 8.36 -19.68
N CYS A 22 6.65 8.39 -19.39
CA CYS A 22 5.71 9.34 -19.96
C CYS A 22 5.19 10.27 -18.87
N SER A 23 5.57 11.54 -18.93
CA SER A 23 5.15 12.57 -17.98
C SER A 23 3.89 13.27 -18.47
N CYS A 24 2.83 13.30 -17.63
CA CYS A 24 1.64 14.11 -17.91
C CYS A 24 1.97 15.60 -17.69
N VAL A 25 1.76 16.41 -18.71
CA VAL A 25 2.19 17.84 -18.71
C VAL A 25 1.07 18.81 -19.08
N ALA A 26 -0.08 18.33 -19.54
CA ALA A 26 -1.22 19.19 -19.88
C ALA A 26 -2.54 18.44 -19.75
N ALA A 27 -3.61 19.18 -19.51
CA ALA A 27 -4.97 18.70 -19.55
C ALA A 27 -5.86 19.68 -20.35
N SER A 28 -6.93 19.18 -20.97
CA SER A 28 -8.01 20.02 -21.50
C SER A 28 -9.30 19.69 -20.76
N MET A 29 -10.07 20.74 -20.49
CA MET A 29 -11.30 20.66 -19.71
C MET A 29 -12.53 20.90 -20.60
N ASP A 30 -13.63 20.28 -20.21
CA ASP A 30 -14.98 20.58 -20.68
C ASP A 30 -15.84 20.86 -19.42
N GLY A 31 -15.99 22.13 -19.11
CA GLY A 31 -16.58 22.56 -17.82
C GLY A 31 -15.79 21.99 -16.62
N ALA A 32 -16.48 21.28 -15.76
CA ALA A 32 -15.90 20.62 -14.58
C ALA A 32 -15.37 19.20 -14.86
N ARG A 33 -15.23 18.82 -16.15
CA ARG A 33 -14.76 17.50 -16.55
C ARG A 33 -13.44 17.57 -17.31
N ILE A 34 -12.56 16.64 -17.04
CA ILE A 34 -11.35 16.45 -17.85
C ILE A 34 -11.79 15.80 -19.18
N ALA A 35 -11.51 16.47 -20.30
CA ALA A 35 -11.77 15.95 -21.64
C ALA A 35 -10.59 15.13 -22.17
N SER A 36 -9.35 15.56 -21.89
CA SER A 36 -8.15 14.82 -22.25
C SER A 36 -6.96 15.23 -21.39
N ILE A 37 -5.96 14.36 -21.32
CA ILE A 37 -4.63 14.66 -20.81
C ILE A 37 -3.59 14.46 -21.91
N ARG A 38 -2.45 15.16 -21.79
CA ARG A 38 -1.34 15.03 -22.72
C ARG A 38 -0.04 14.75 -21.99
N GLY A 39 0.68 13.73 -22.46
CA GLY A 39 1.96 13.31 -21.89
C GLY A 39 3.08 13.33 -22.93
N TRP A 40 4.31 13.57 -22.46
CA TRP A 40 5.53 13.44 -23.22
C TRP A 40 6.31 12.21 -22.78
N GLN A 41 6.54 11.28 -23.69
CA GLN A 41 7.40 10.11 -23.50
C GLN A 41 8.78 10.40 -24.05
N GLY A 42 9.70 10.80 -23.17
CA GLY A 42 11.03 11.26 -23.57
C GLY A 42 11.90 10.18 -24.22
N THR A 43 11.73 8.92 -23.80
CA THR A 43 12.50 7.79 -24.36
C THR A 43 12.10 7.43 -25.80
N ALA A 44 10.93 7.81 -26.27
CA ALA A 44 10.42 7.55 -27.61
C ALA A 44 10.14 8.83 -28.40
N GLU A 45 10.44 10.00 -27.83
CA GLU A 45 10.20 11.33 -28.40
C GLU A 45 8.75 11.49 -28.93
N THR A 46 7.78 10.95 -28.16
CA THR A 46 6.40 10.85 -28.62
C THR A 46 5.44 11.57 -27.67
N TRP A 47 4.54 12.34 -28.26
CA TRP A 47 3.40 12.91 -27.55
C TRP A 47 2.22 11.94 -27.55
N HIS A 48 1.65 11.73 -26.37
CA HIS A 48 0.44 10.96 -26.19
C HIS A 48 -0.69 11.88 -25.74
N THR A 49 -1.84 11.78 -26.39
CA THR A 49 -3.08 12.43 -25.94
C THR A 49 -4.08 11.34 -25.60
N VAL A 50 -4.52 11.31 -24.35
CA VAL A 50 -5.48 10.32 -23.85
C VAL A 50 -6.83 11.00 -23.59
N ARG A 51 -7.88 10.49 -24.21
CA ARG A 51 -9.28 10.85 -23.95
C ARG A 51 -9.94 9.70 -23.21
N ALA A 52 -10.59 10.00 -22.11
CA ALA A 52 -11.27 8.99 -21.30
C ALA A 52 -12.52 9.56 -20.62
N GLY A 53 -13.42 8.68 -20.22
CA GLY A 53 -14.56 9.07 -19.39
C GLY A 53 -14.18 9.41 -17.96
N LEU A 54 -13.15 8.74 -17.43
CA LEU A 54 -12.65 8.87 -16.06
C LEU A 54 -11.13 8.98 -16.06
N PHE A 55 -10.61 9.70 -15.08
CA PHE A 55 -9.17 9.87 -14.84
C PHE A 55 -8.85 9.55 -13.38
N ALA A 56 -7.65 9.06 -13.13
CA ALA A 56 -7.15 8.84 -11.78
C ALA A 56 -5.72 9.40 -11.66
N ASP A 57 -5.48 10.24 -10.66
CA ASP A 57 -4.16 10.74 -10.35
C ASP A 57 -3.55 9.98 -9.16
N CYS A 58 -2.60 9.09 -9.47
CA CYS A 58 -1.83 8.34 -8.49
C CYS A 58 -0.36 8.78 -8.45
N SER A 59 -0.05 9.98 -8.94
CA SER A 59 1.32 10.52 -9.03
C SER A 59 1.96 10.81 -7.68
N GLY A 60 1.15 10.94 -6.63
CA GLY A 60 1.58 11.36 -5.30
C GLY A 60 1.89 12.86 -5.20
N ASP A 61 2.12 13.56 -6.30
CA ASP A 61 2.35 15.01 -6.36
C ASP A 61 1.11 15.79 -6.83
N SER A 62 -0.03 15.10 -7.03
CA SER A 62 -1.27 15.69 -7.55
C SER A 62 -1.02 16.47 -8.86
N VAL A 63 -0.40 15.80 -9.82
CA VAL A 63 0.02 16.42 -11.10
C VAL A 63 -1.16 17.03 -11.85
N LEU A 64 -2.34 16.40 -11.79
CA LEU A 64 -3.53 16.90 -12.47
C LEU A 64 -4.15 18.10 -11.74
N ALA A 65 -3.86 18.37 -10.46
CA ALA A 65 -4.48 19.47 -9.74
C ALA A 65 -4.25 20.84 -10.41
N PRO A 66 -3.01 21.30 -10.63
CA PRO A 66 -2.77 22.58 -11.29
C PRO A 66 -3.17 22.57 -12.78
N LEU A 67 -3.24 21.40 -13.44
CA LEU A 67 -3.59 21.30 -14.85
C LEU A 67 -5.09 21.36 -15.11
N THR A 68 -5.92 21.05 -14.11
CA THR A 68 -7.38 20.92 -14.24
C THR A 68 -8.16 21.90 -13.39
N GLY A 69 -7.49 22.58 -12.44
CA GLY A 69 -8.16 23.38 -11.42
C GLY A 69 -8.82 22.55 -10.30
N ALA A 70 -8.45 21.26 -10.19
CA ALA A 70 -8.89 20.47 -9.05
C ALA A 70 -8.34 21.06 -7.74
N GLU A 71 -9.20 21.16 -6.74
CA GLU A 71 -8.82 21.71 -5.44
C GLU A 71 -7.78 20.83 -4.76
N PHE A 72 -6.77 21.48 -4.18
CA PHE A 72 -5.71 20.81 -3.42
C PHE A 72 -5.21 21.68 -2.27
N ARG A 73 -4.53 21.07 -1.33
CA ARG A 73 -3.83 21.70 -0.20
C ARG A 73 -2.35 21.40 -0.25
N ARG A 74 -1.57 22.27 0.37
CA ARG A 74 -0.14 22.10 0.59
C ARG A 74 0.22 22.64 1.98
N GLY A 75 1.30 22.13 2.56
CA GLY A 75 1.75 22.57 3.87
C GLY A 75 0.89 22.05 5.02
N ARG A 76 1.08 22.63 6.21
CA ARG A 76 0.41 22.19 7.43
C ARG A 76 -0.76 23.13 7.74
N GLU A 77 -1.90 22.53 8.06
CA GLU A 77 -3.09 23.25 8.51
C GLU A 77 -2.86 23.87 9.89
N ALA A 78 -3.56 24.98 10.19
CA ALA A 78 -3.60 25.53 11.54
C ALA A 78 -4.38 24.60 12.47
N ARG A 79 -3.94 24.46 13.73
CA ARG A 79 -4.63 23.67 14.75
C ARG A 79 -6.12 23.96 14.82
N ALA A 80 -6.50 25.22 14.78
CA ALA A 80 -7.89 25.66 14.92
C ALA A 80 -8.78 25.23 13.73
N GLU A 81 -8.22 24.93 12.56
CA GLU A 81 -9.01 24.61 11.36
C GLU A 81 -9.73 23.26 11.50
N PHE A 82 -9.05 22.25 12.02
CA PHE A 82 -9.60 20.88 12.20
C PHE A 82 -9.56 20.40 13.66
N GLY A 83 -9.10 21.24 14.61
CA GLY A 83 -8.97 20.86 16.01
C GLY A 83 -7.87 19.79 16.24
N GLU A 84 -6.83 19.79 15.43
CA GLU A 84 -5.74 18.81 15.47
C GLU A 84 -4.64 19.25 16.42
N ASP A 85 -4.36 18.47 17.47
CA ASP A 85 -3.39 18.87 18.52
C ASP A 85 -1.93 18.75 18.08
N ILE A 86 -1.62 17.95 17.04
CA ILE A 86 -0.27 17.86 16.46
C ILE A 86 -0.03 18.92 15.39
N ALA A 87 -1.06 19.59 14.90
CA ALA A 87 -0.93 20.68 13.94
C ALA A 87 -0.33 21.96 14.60
N PRO A 88 0.42 22.79 13.86
CA PRO A 88 0.95 24.05 14.34
C PRO A 88 -0.17 25.03 14.69
N GLU A 89 0.11 26.01 15.53
CA GLU A 89 -0.86 27.06 15.89
C GLU A 89 -1.33 27.87 14.67
N GLN A 90 -0.43 28.11 13.73
CA GLN A 90 -0.71 28.81 12.47
C GLN A 90 -0.35 27.92 11.30
N ALA A 91 -1.15 27.96 10.25
CA ALA A 91 -0.86 27.26 9.01
C ALA A 91 0.45 27.75 8.39
N ASP A 92 1.18 26.83 7.77
CA ASP A 92 2.41 27.14 7.05
C ASP A 92 2.56 26.27 5.78
N GLU A 93 3.55 26.59 4.94
CA GLU A 93 3.83 25.86 3.70
C GLU A 93 4.77 24.66 3.89
N ARG A 94 5.14 24.34 5.13
CA ARG A 94 6.09 23.27 5.44
C ARG A 94 5.46 21.90 5.20
N THR A 95 6.29 20.95 4.73
CA THR A 95 5.88 19.57 4.43
C THR A 95 6.85 18.59 5.09
N MET A 96 6.55 17.32 5.02
CA MET A 96 7.55 16.27 5.25
C MET A 96 8.48 16.21 4.02
N GLY A 97 9.78 16.06 4.27
CA GLY A 97 10.81 16.11 3.24
C GLY A 97 10.87 14.88 2.34
N MET A 98 11.96 14.79 1.60
CA MET A 98 12.31 13.67 0.72
C MET A 98 13.65 13.08 1.12
N SER A 99 13.89 11.80 0.76
CA SER A 99 15.11 11.08 1.09
C SER A 99 15.75 10.42 -0.11
N CYS A 100 17.08 10.47 -0.20
CA CYS A 100 17.89 9.57 -1.02
C CYS A 100 18.53 8.54 -0.12
N LEU A 101 17.99 7.30 -0.11
CA LEU A 101 18.46 6.22 0.75
C LEU A 101 19.65 5.50 0.11
N PHE A 102 20.38 4.76 0.93
CA PHE A 102 21.36 3.81 0.44
C PHE A 102 21.19 2.43 1.10
N GLN A 103 21.75 1.41 0.47
CA GLN A 103 21.79 0.05 0.96
C GLN A 103 23.23 -0.43 0.99
N ALA A 104 23.58 -1.18 2.02
CA ALA A 104 24.88 -1.78 2.17
C ALA A 104 24.80 -3.31 2.16
N ARG A 105 25.86 -3.95 1.67
CA ARG A 105 26.02 -5.41 1.64
C ARG A 105 27.21 -5.81 2.52
N GLU A 106 27.03 -6.82 3.36
CA GLU A 106 28.11 -7.45 4.10
C GLU A 106 28.90 -8.39 3.19
N THR A 107 30.22 -8.36 3.32
CA THR A 107 31.17 -9.15 2.55
C THR A 107 32.05 -10.00 3.45
N ALA A 108 32.62 -11.08 2.92
CA ALA A 108 33.49 -12.00 3.68
C ALA A 108 34.84 -11.37 4.09
N SER A 109 35.23 -10.25 3.54
CA SER A 109 36.50 -9.57 3.80
C SER A 109 36.31 -8.04 3.76
N PRO A 110 37.21 -7.28 4.41
CA PRO A 110 37.16 -5.83 4.40
C PRO A 110 37.15 -5.26 2.99
N LYS A 111 36.35 -4.22 2.79
CA LYS A 111 36.20 -3.46 1.54
C LYS A 111 36.57 -1.99 1.79
N PRO A 112 37.50 -1.41 1.02
CA PRO A 112 37.78 0.02 1.13
C PRO A 112 36.64 0.83 0.50
N PHE A 113 36.47 2.05 0.98
CA PHE A 113 35.59 3.05 0.35
C PHE A 113 36.34 4.36 0.22
N ILE A 114 36.32 4.94 -0.97
CA ILE A 114 36.85 6.27 -1.27
C ILE A 114 35.66 7.16 -1.62
N PRO A 115 35.33 8.15 -0.78
CA PRO A 115 34.21 9.02 -1.03
C PRO A 115 34.47 9.89 -2.27
N PRO A 116 33.42 10.22 -3.05
CA PRO A 116 33.50 11.25 -4.08
C PRO A 116 33.96 12.59 -3.48
N THR A 117 34.66 13.40 -4.25
CA THR A 117 35.17 14.71 -3.78
C THR A 117 34.07 15.70 -3.40
N TRP A 118 32.86 15.50 -3.92
CA TRP A 118 31.67 16.29 -3.64
C TRP A 118 30.83 15.76 -2.47
N ALA A 119 31.19 14.61 -1.88
CA ALA A 119 30.52 14.10 -0.69
C ALA A 119 30.67 15.06 0.49
N LYS A 120 29.60 15.28 1.24
CA LYS A 120 29.64 16.07 2.46
C LYS A 120 30.47 15.35 3.53
N VAL A 121 31.34 16.07 4.22
CA VAL A 121 32.16 15.50 5.29
C VAL A 121 31.40 15.60 6.62
N PHE A 122 31.31 14.46 7.31
CA PHE A 122 30.87 14.36 8.71
C PHE A 122 32.02 13.75 9.51
N ALA A 123 32.76 14.59 10.24
CA ALA A 123 33.97 14.17 10.93
C ALA A 123 33.70 13.33 12.18
N SER A 124 32.54 13.52 12.81
CA SER A 124 32.17 12.82 14.04
C SER A 124 30.64 12.63 14.15
N ASP A 125 30.20 11.73 15.04
CA ASP A 125 28.79 11.50 15.39
C ASP A 125 28.10 12.75 15.89
N ALA A 126 28.83 13.71 16.45
CA ALA A 126 28.28 14.99 16.92
C ALA A 126 27.69 15.84 15.80
N GLU A 127 28.10 15.62 14.54
CA GLU A 127 27.57 16.31 13.36
C GLU A 127 26.28 15.65 12.83
N LEU A 128 25.93 14.48 13.36
CA LEU A 128 24.71 13.73 13.01
C LEU A 128 23.87 13.44 14.29
N PRO A 129 23.51 14.46 15.07
CA PRO A 129 22.83 14.27 16.34
C PRO A 129 21.45 13.62 16.12
N ASN A 130 21.08 12.69 17.00
CA ASN A 130 19.82 11.94 16.93
C ASN A 130 19.61 11.14 15.61
N ARG A 131 20.69 10.81 14.90
CA ARG A 131 20.67 9.98 13.69
C ARG A 131 21.38 8.66 13.98
N GLY A 132 20.70 7.54 13.70
CA GLY A 132 21.26 6.21 13.92
C GLY A 132 22.27 5.85 12.82
N HIS A 133 23.48 5.39 13.22
CA HIS A 133 24.55 5.01 12.27
C HIS A 133 24.63 3.48 12.06
N GLY A 134 23.74 2.71 12.69
CA GLY A 134 23.69 1.26 12.52
C GLY A 134 23.22 0.88 11.12
N PHE A 135 23.86 -0.13 10.54
CA PHE A 135 23.52 -0.65 9.20
C PHE A 135 23.19 -2.16 9.25
N THR A 136 23.21 -2.76 10.44
CA THR A 136 22.76 -4.12 10.68
C THR A 136 21.27 -4.15 11.02
N GLY A 137 20.56 -5.15 10.57
CA GLY A 137 19.15 -5.34 10.89
C GLY A 137 18.21 -4.31 10.22
N LEU A 138 17.46 -3.58 11.01
CA LEU A 138 16.35 -2.72 10.54
C LEU A 138 16.77 -1.33 10.04
N SER A 139 18.05 -0.98 10.07
CA SER A 139 18.54 0.33 9.67
C SER A 139 18.33 0.58 8.17
N ASN A 140 17.62 1.64 7.82
CA ASN A 140 17.35 2.01 6.44
C ASN A 140 17.68 3.48 6.12
N PHE A 141 18.29 4.21 7.03
CA PHE A 141 18.76 5.60 6.83
C PHE A 141 17.67 6.57 6.33
N TRP A 142 16.41 6.31 6.66
CA TRP A 142 15.25 7.14 6.25
C TRP A 142 15.37 8.60 6.69
N TRP A 143 16.17 8.89 7.68
CA TRP A 143 16.46 10.22 8.20
C TRP A 143 17.43 11.04 7.32
N LEU A 144 17.97 10.47 6.25
CA LEU A 144 18.62 11.20 5.16
C LEU A 144 17.56 12.00 4.41
N GLU A 145 17.12 13.10 5.00
CA GLU A 145 15.92 13.83 4.59
C GLU A 145 16.16 15.32 4.53
N LEU A 146 15.68 15.95 3.45
CA LEU A 146 15.64 17.40 3.24
C LEU A 146 14.35 17.82 2.54
N GLY A 147 14.10 19.12 2.44
CA GLY A 147 13.11 19.71 1.55
C GLY A 147 11.74 19.97 2.17
N GLY A 148 11.55 19.70 3.47
CA GLY A 148 10.27 20.03 4.13
C GLY A 148 10.05 21.52 4.36
N GLU A 149 11.10 22.34 4.28
CA GLU A 149 11.03 23.82 4.42
C GLU A 149 10.97 24.54 3.06
N GLY A 150 11.10 23.81 1.94
CA GLY A 150 11.08 24.31 0.58
C GLY A 150 9.93 23.77 -0.26
N ASP A 151 10.04 23.91 -1.58
CA ASP A 151 9.10 23.34 -2.51
C ASP A 151 9.54 21.94 -2.93
N ALA A 152 8.89 20.90 -2.36
CA ALA A 152 9.21 19.50 -2.63
C ALA A 152 9.01 19.09 -4.12
N ILE A 153 8.44 19.96 -4.97
CA ILE A 153 8.25 19.72 -6.40
C ILE A 153 9.30 20.49 -7.21
N HIS A 154 9.36 21.81 -7.03
CA HIS A 154 10.19 22.67 -7.88
C HIS A 154 11.68 22.62 -7.50
N ASP A 155 11.99 22.41 -6.22
CA ASP A 155 13.36 22.36 -5.71
C ASP A 155 13.93 20.91 -5.71
N THR A 156 13.21 19.94 -6.31
CA THR A 156 13.58 18.51 -6.24
C THR A 156 14.99 18.21 -6.74
N GLU A 157 15.43 18.85 -7.84
CA GLU A 157 16.72 18.56 -8.43
C GLU A 157 17.87 19.04 -7.55
N ASP A 158 17.79 20.27 -7.03
CA ASP A 158 18.80 20.82 -6.13
C ASP A 158 18.84 20.06 -4.79
N LEU A 159 17.66 19.72 -4.26
CA LEU A 159 17.55 18.90 -3.05
C LEU A 159 18.11 17.48 -3.23
N ARG A 160 17.92 16.88 -4.41
CA ARG A 160 18.52 15.58 -4.74
C ARG A 160 20.05 15.67 -4.72
N ASP A 161 20.63 16.67 -5.35
CA ASP A 161 22.09 16.81 -5.41
C ASP A 161 22.69 16.98 -4.01
N GLU A 162 22.04 17.77 -3.15
CA GLU A 162 22.46 17.90 -1.73
C GLU A 162 22.27 16.58 -0.97
N LEU A 163 21.13 15.88 -1.17
CA LEU A 163 20.86 14.58 -0.53
C LEU A 163 21.87 13.52 -0.93
N LEU A 164 22.30 13.49 -2.19
CA LEU A 164 23.34 12.57 -2.66
C LEU A 164 24.68 12.88 -1.99
N ALA A 165 25.06 14.16 -1.92
CA ALA A 165 26.28 14.56 -1.21
C ALA A 165 26.24 14.13 0.29
N ILE A 166 25.10 14.27 0.93
CA ILE A 166 24.85 13.81 2.30
C ILE A 166 24.92 12.27 2.39
N ALA A 167 24.26 11.54 1.50
CA ALA A 167 24.22 10.07 1.53
C ALA A 167 25.61 9.45 1.41
N PHE A 168 26.42 9.93 0.45
CA PHE A 168 27.82 9.50 0.31
C PHE A 168 28.68 9.94 1.49
N GLY A 169 28.41 11.11 2.06
CA GLY A 169 29.14 11.62 3.23
C GLY A 169 28.81 10.84 4.51
N VAL A 170 27.55 10.45 4.71
CA VAL A 170 27.15 9.58 5.83
C VAL A 170 27.74 8.19 5.68
N TRP A 171 27.78 7.65 4.47
CA TRP A 171 28.47 6.38 4.25
C TRP A 171 29.97 6.48 4.49
N ASP A 172 30.63 7.57 4.08
CA ASP A 172 32.04 7.84 4.41
C ASP A 172 32.28 7.91 5.93
N HIS A 173 31.40 8.60 6.65
CA HIS A 173 31.45 8.66 8.10
C HIS A 173 31.35 7.26 8.73
N ILE A 174 30.35 6.47 8.35
CA ILE A 174 30.14 5.10 8.84
C ILE A 174 31.33 4.21 8.52
N LYS A 175 31.91 4.34 7.34
CA LYS A 175 32.93 3.45 6.80
C LYS A 175 34.35 3.80 7.28
N ASN A 176 34.66 5.09 7.35
CA ASN A 176 36.03 5.56 7.45
C ASN A 176 36.32 6.44 8.67
N ARG A 177 35.29 7.04 9.31
CA ARG A 177 35.52 8.10 10.32
C ARG A 177 35.02 7.75 11.71
N GLY A 178 34.25 6.68 11.88
CA GLY A 178 33.75 6.22 13.17
C GLY A 178 33.98 4.75 13.39
N GLU A 179 33.85 4.29 14.64
CA GLU A 179 33.94 2.87 14.99
C GLU A 179 32.58 2.18 14.86
N HIS A 180 32.03 2.17 13.64
CA HIS A 180 30.70 1.63 13.37
C HIS A 180 30.69 0.16 12.91
N GLY A 181 31.84 -0.53 12.99
CA GLY A 181 31.95 -1.94 12.60
C GLY A 181 31.79 -2.21 11.10
N ALA A 182 32.02 -1.22 10.26
CA ALA A 182 31.71 -1.27 8.84
C ALA A 182 32.80 -1.89 7.94
N ALA A 183 33.90 -2.43 8.51
CA ALA A 183 35.04 -2.90 7.73
C ALA A 183 34.64 -3.85 6.59
N ASN A 184 33.75 -4.82 6.86
CA ASN A 184 33.28 -5.82 5.89
C ASN A 184 32.02 -5.43 5.13
N TRP A 185 31.65 -4.16 5.15
CA TRP A 185 30.46 -3.69 4.40
C TRP A 185 30.86 -2.85 3.20
N GLU A 186 30.14 -3.00 2.11
CA GLU A 186 30.28 -2.17 0.92
C GLU A 186 28.96 -1.50 0.56
N LEU A 187 29.02 -0.35 -0.10
CA LEU A 187 27.86 0.36 -0.60
C LEU A 187 27.30 -0.39 -1.80
N GLU A 188 26.10 -0.94 -1.66
CA GLU A 188 25.44 -1.74 -2.71
C GLU A 188 24.64 -0.86 -3.65
N TRP A 189 23.94 0.11 -3.11
CA TRP A 189 23.01 0.94 -3.88
C TRP A 189 22.78 2.27 -3.20
N VAL A 190 22.60 3.32 -4.01
CA VAL A 190 22.16 4.65 -3.59
C VAL A 190 20.98 5.07 -4.45
N GLY A 191 19.92 5.56 -3.83
CA GLY A 191 18.73 6.05 -4.54
C GLY A 191 18.98 7.44 -5.12
N PHE A 192 19.09 7.53 -6.43
CA PHE A 192 19.28 8.81 -7.14
C PHE A 192 17.94 9.54 -7.40
N LEU A 193 16.80 8.87 -7.24
CA LEU A 193 15.49 9.49 -7.28
C LEU A 193 14.98 9.72 -5.86
N PRO A 194 14.75 10.97 -5.44
CA PRO A 194 14.28 11.25 -4.10
C PRO A 194 12.90 10.66 -3.82
N GLY A 195 12.79 9.94 -2.71
CA GLY A 195 11.52 9.45 -2.19
C GLY A 195 10.78 10.56 -1.45
N LYS A 196 9.86 11.25 -2.12
CA LYS A 196 9.05 12.32 -1.52
C LYS A 196 8.02 11.76 -0.56
N ARG A 197 7.86 12.36 0.62
CA ARG A 197 6.82 12.00 1.58
C ARG A 197 5.56 12.81 1.37
N GLU A 198 5.69 14.10 1.09
CA GLU A 198 4.59 15.03 0.95
C GLU A 198 4.83 16.07 -0.13
N SER A 199 3.73 16.54 -0.73
CA SER A 199 3.69 17.71 -1.59
C SER A 199 2.25 18.27 -1.60
N ARG A 200 1.49 18.11 -2.67
CA ARG A 200 0.07 18.48 -2.76
C ARG A 200 -0.82 17.32 -2.33
N ARG A 201 -1.91 17.63 -1.66
CA ARG A 201 -3.00 16.71 -1.28
C ARG A 201 -4.28 17.22 -1.90
N TYR A 202 -5.02 16.37 -2.61
CA TYR A 202 -6.32 16.72 -3.17
C TYR A 202 -7.34 17.04 -2.09
N VAL A 203 -8.41 17.74 -2.50
CA VAL A 203 -9.59 17.94 -1.68
C VAL A 203 -10.74 17.12 -2.26
N GLY A 204 -11.19 16.15 -1.48
CA GLY A 204 -12.38 15.33 -1.73
C GLY A 204 -13.60 15.88 -1.01
N ASP A 205 -14.70 15.13 -1.06
CA ASP A 205 -15.92 15.46 -0.30
C ASP A 205 -15.73 15.28 1.23
N HIS A 206 -14.71 14.53 1.63
CA HIS A 206 -14.22 14.47 3.00
C HIS A 206 -12.70 14.73 3.03
N ILE A 207 -12.25 15.46 4.03
CA ILE A 207 -10.82 15.63 4.33
C ILE A 207 -10.54 14.82 5.60
N LEU A 208 -9.83 13.71 5.46
CA LEU A 208 -9.47 12.85 6.58
C LEU A 208 -8.55 13.59 7.54
N THR A 209 -8.88 13.59 8.81
CA THR A 209 -8.17 14.32 9.86
C THR A 209 -7.46 13.40 10.85
N GLN A 210 -6.56 13.96 11.66
CA GLN A 210 -6.00 13.28 12.84
C GLN A 210 -7.11 12.74 13.77
N ASN A 211 -8.18 13.51 13.96
CA ASN A 211 -9.28 13.16 14.85
C ASN A 211 -10.08 11.97 14.31
N ASP A 212 -10.28 11.90 12.99
CA ASP A 212 -10.86 10.73 12.34
C ASP A 212 -10.00 9.48 12.58
N ILE A 213 -8.68 9.58 12.40
CA ILE A 213 -7.75 8.48 12.65
C ILE A 213 -7.85 8.02 14.12
N ARG A 214 -7.76 8.95 15.07
CA ARG A 214 -7.79 8.63 16.51
C ARG A 214 -9.11 8.01 16.97
N SER A 215 -10.21 8.34 16.30
CA SER A 215 -11.53 7.74 16.53
C SER A 215 -11.77 6.46 15.72
N GLU A 216 -10.72 5.82 15.24
CA GLU A 216 -10.72 4.59 14.43
C GLU A 216 -11.30 4.75 13.02
N GLY A 217 -11.78 5.92 12.59
CA GLY A 217 -12.31 6.13 11.24
C GLY A 217 -13.44 5.18 10.87
N ARG A 218 -14.46 5.05 11.72
CA ARG A 218 -15.62 4.16 11.51
C ARG A 218 -16.65 4.83 10.60
N PHE A 219 -16.33 4.94 9.33
CA PHE A 219 -17.19 5.53 8.31
C PHE A 219 -18.11 4.50 7.67
N ASP A 220 -19.34 4.93 7.31
CA ASP A 220 -20.26 4.09 6.53
C ASP A 220 -19.71 3.82 5.12
N ASP A 221 -18.98 4.77 4.57
CA ASP A 221 -18.33 4.69 3.26
C ASP A 221 -16.87 4.21 3.33
N LEU A 222 -16.51 3.42 4.34
CA LEU A 222 -15.22 2.77 4.49
C LEU A 222 -14.87 1.92 3.26
N VAL A 223 -13.69 2.16 2.65
CA VAL A 223 -13.20 1.39 1.47
C VAL A 223 -11.73 0.98 1.55
N ALA A 224 -11.02 1.51 2.52
CA ALA A 224 -9.62 1.16 2.79
C ALA A 224 -9.32 1.36 4.27
N TYR A 225 -8.14 0.95 4.72
CA TYR A 225 -7.71 1.15 6.09
C TYR A 225 -6.22 1.47 6.19
N GLY A 226 -5.85 2.14 7.26
CA GLY A 226 -4.49 2.32 7.71
C GLY A 226 -4.28 1.69 9.09
N GLY A 227 -3.07 1.78 9.62
CA GLY A 227 -2.70 1.24 10.92
C GLY A 227 -1.29 1.66 11.35
N TRP A 228 -0.61 2.43 10.52
CA TRP A 228 0.68 3.03 10.86
C TRP A 228 0.47 4.19 11.84
N SER A 229 1.41 4.41 12.76
CA SER A 229 1.43 5.62 13.58
C SER A 229 1.46 6.88 12.70
N MET A 230 0.98 7.99 13.20
CA MET A 230 1.19 9.28 12.55
C MET A 230 2.66 9.67 12.74
N ASP A 231 3.47 9.33 11.74
CA ASP A 231 4.92 9.48 11.68
C ASP A 231 5.23 10.86 11.08
N ASP A 232 5.19 11.88 11.95
CA ASP A 232 5.36 13.28 11.59
C ASP A 232 6.83 13.67 11.55
N HIS A 233 7.38 13.77 10.34
CA HIS A 233 8.76 14.15 10.10
C HIS A 233 8.96 15.65 10.25
N HIS A 234 10.00 16.04 10.99
CA HIS A 234 10.33 17.43 11.16
C HIS A 234 10.73 18.08 9.82
N PRO A 235 10.13 19.22 9.41
CA PRO A 235 10.39 19.84 8.09
C PRO A 235 11.86 20.16 7.81
N GLY A 236 12.64 20.50 8.83
CA GLY A 236 14.09 20.76 8.71
C GLY A 236 14.92 19.51 8.38
N GLY A 237 14.34 18.31 8.44
CA GLY A 237 15.02 17.05 8.08
C GLY A 237 16.36 16.90 8.78
N LEU A 238 17.42 16.62 8.03
CA LEU A 238 18.79 16.46 8.58
C LEU A 238 19.35 17.78 9.20
N ARG A 239 18.88 18.94 8.76
CA ARG A 239 19.33 20.22 9.31
C ARG A 239 18.81 20.51 10.70
N TYR A 240 17.74 19.82 11.13
CA TYR A 240 17.21 19.91 12.47
C TYR A 240 17.99 19.03 13.44
N PRO A 241 18.56 19.58 14.53
CA PRO A 241 19.41 18.81 15.45
C PRO A 241 18.63 17.89 16.39
N GLY A 242 17.31 18.05 16.49
CA GLY A 242 16.44 17.22 17.32
C GLY A 242 16.11 15.86 16.66
N LYS A 243 15.12 15.17 17.21
CA LYS A 243 14.64 13.90 16.64
C LYS A 243 14.05 14.14 15.24
N PRO A 244 14.38 13.30 14.24
CA PRO A 244 13.95 13.50 12.86
C PRO A 244 12.44 13.35 12.67
N THR A 245 11.77 12.60 13.55
CA THR A 245 10.33 12.39 13.54
C THR A 245 9.76 12.24 14.94
N ILE A 246 8.45 12.45 15.06
CA ILE A 246 7.64 12.13 16.24
C ILE A 246 6.58 11.11 15.79
N PHE A 247 6.57 9.96 16.46
CA PHE A 247 5.55 8.93 16.25
C PHE A 247 4.37 9.18 17.18
N HIS A 248 3.26 9.69 16.63
CA HIS A 248 2.02 9.83 17.39
C HIS A 248 1.18 8.55 17.25
N PRO A 249 0.57 8.03 18.34
CA PRO A 249 -0.22 6.83 18.27
C PRO A 249 -1.42 6.94 17.32
N ALA A 250 -1.67 5.88 16.57
CA ALA A 250 -2.87 5.69 15.77
C ALA A 250 -3.45 4.29 16.04
N PRO A 251 -4.77 4.11 16.01
CA PRO A 251 -5.38 2.80 16.03
C PRO A 251 -4.90 1.93 14.87
N SER A 252 -4.83 0.63 15.10
CA SER A 252 -4.52 -0.34 14.05
C SER A 252 -5.56 -1.47 14.10
N PRO A 253 -6.55 -1.47 13.20
CA PRO A 253 -6.74 -0.56 12.06
C PRO A 253 -7.54 0.73 12.36
N TYR A 254 -7.46 1.71 11.44
CA TYR A 254 -8.43 2.79 11.29
C TYR A 254 -8.94 2.85 9.84
N GLY A 255 -10.17 3.31 9.63
CA GLY A 255 -10.79 3.35 8.31
C GLY A 255 -10.47 4.60 7.49
N ILE A 256 -10.53 4.44 6.18
CA ILE A 256 -10.41 5.52 5.19
C ILE A 256 -11.70 5.52 4.35
N PRO A 257 -12.45 6.65 4.32
CA PRO A 257 -13.71 6.73 3.60
C PRO A 257 -13.51 6.94 2.09
N TYR A 258 -14.45 6.47 1.30
CA TYR A 258 -14.43 6.63 -0.15
C TYR A 258 -14.41 8.09 -0.60
N ARG A 259 -15.07 8.99 0.14
CA ARG A 259 -15.10 10.44 -0.13
C ARG A 259 -13.74 11.11 -0.08
N CYS A 260 -12.69 10.42 0.39
CA CYS A 260 -11.30 10.89 0.31
C CYS A 260 -10.60 10.54 -1.00
N LEU A 261 -11.23 9.81 -1.93
CA LEU A 261 -10.60 9.23 -3.11
C LEU A 261 -11.08 9.83 -4.44
N TYR A 262 -11.89 10.88 -4.42
CA TYR A 262 -12.32 11.59 -5.63
C TYR A 262 -12.42 13.09 -5.41
N SER A 263 -12.31 13.85 -6.50
CA SER A 263 -12.29 15.31 -6.46
C SER A 263 -13.66 15.90 -6.11
N ARG A 264 -13.64 16.90 -5.22
CA ARG A 264 -14.84 17.64 -4.85
C ARG A 264 -15.41 18.47 -6.00
N ASN A 265 -14.55 19.01 -6.85
CA ASN A 265 -14.92 19.98 -7.88
C ASN A 265 -14.67 19.51 -9.33
N ILE A 266 -13.94 18.40 -9.56
CA ILE A 266 -13.75 17.80 -10.89
C ILE A 266 -14.54 16.50 -10.96
N GLU A 267 -15.56 16.45 -11.81
CA GLU A 267 -16.59 15.41 -11.80
C GLU A 267 -16.09 14.00 -12.16
N ASN A 268 -15.00 13.88 -12.92
CA ASN A 268 -14.50 12.61 -13.43
C ASN A 268 -13.07 12.30 -12.99
N LEU A 269 -12.64 12.86 -11.84
CA LEU A 269 -11.30 12.68 -11.30
C LEU A 269 -11.32 11.89 -9.99
N PHE A 270 -10.67 10.72 -10.01
CA PHE A 270 -10.24 9.96 -8.85
C PHE A 270 -8.82 10.31 -8.46
N PHE A 271 -8.46 10.00 -7.23
CA PHE A 271 -7.06 9.98 -6.82
C PHE A 271 -6.80 8.89 -5.75
N ALA A 272 -5.59 8.38 -5.74
CA ALA A 272 -5.14 7.40 -4.77
C ALA A 272 -3.63 7.55 -4.55
N GLY A 273 -3.14 7.05 -3.42
CA GLY A 273 -1.75 7.22 -3.04
C GLY A 273 -1.60 8.18 -1.87
N ARG A 274 -0.44 8.78 -1.71
CA ARG A 274 -0.18 9.73 -0.61
C ARG A 274 -0.92 11.07 -0.77
N ASN A 275 -1.43 11.36 -1.94
CA ASN A 275 -2.12 12.59 -2.30
C ASN A 275 -3.65 12.55 -2.14
N ILE A 276 -4.20 11.56 -1.43
CA ILE A 276 -5.62 11.53 -1.10
C ILE A 276 -6.04 12.75 -0.26
N SER A 277 -7.35 12.96 -0.13
CA SER A 277 -7.90 14.07 0.63
C SER A 277 -7.71 13.86 2.14
N CYS A 278 -6.71 14.51 2.70
CA CYS A 278 -6.40 14.45 4.13
C CYS A 278 -5.62 15.69 4.59
N THR A 279 -5.59 15.94 5.90
CA THR A 279 -4.71 16.93 6.51
C THR A 279 -3.26 16.44 6.50
N HIS A 280 -2.31 17.37 6.72
CA HIS A 280 -0.90 17.01 6.93
C HIS A 280 -0.74 15.99 8.07
N ALA A 281 -1.42 16.22 9.18
CA ALA A 281 -1.38 15.34 10.34
C ALA A 281 -1.87 13.91 9.99
N ALA A 282 -3.01 13.77 9.34
CA ALA A 282 -3.51 12.46 8.89
C ALA A 282 -2.60 11.81 7.84
N MET A 283 -2.04 12.62 6.92
CA MET A 283 -1.13 12.13 5.89
C MET A 283 0.11 11.47 6.48
N SER A 284 0.60 11.92 7.63
CA SER A 284 1.76 11.32 8.29
C SER A 284 1.58 9.82 8.57
N SER A 285 0.34 9.33 8.65
CA SER A 285 -0.01 7.91 8.73
C SER A 285 -0.41 7.30 7.37
N THR A 286 -1.27 7.96 6.59
CA THR A 286 -1.91 7.37 5.40
C THR A 286 -0.96 7.17 4.21
N ARG A 287 0.16 7.90 4.17
CA ARG A 287 1.13 7.89 3.07
C ARG A 287 1.94 6.62 2.88
N VAL A 288 1.89 5.68 3.83
CA VAL A 288 2.66 4.44 3.71
C VAL A 288 2.14 3.57 2.55
N MET A 289 3.08 2.91 1.84
CA MET A 289 2.80 2.25 0.55
C MET A 289 1.65 1.23 0.60
N ALA A 290 1.56 0.43 1.66
CA ALA A 290 0.49 -0.57 1.78
C ALA A 290 -0.90 0.08 1.89
N THR A 291 -1.04 1.14 2.68
CA THR A 291 -2.28 1.93 2.76
C THR A 291 -2.62 2.58 1.42
N CYS A 292 -1.61 3.16 0.75
CA CYS A 292 -1.79 3.74 -0.59
C CYS A 292 -2.26 2.70 -1.62
N ALA A 293 -1.77 1.47 -1.55
CA ALA A 293 -2.18 0.38 -2.44
C ALA A 293 -3.66 0.01 -2.24
N LEU A 294 -4.13 -0.04 -0.98
CA LEU A 294 -5.55 -0.27 -0.68
C LEU A 294 -6.45 0.85 -1.24
N CYS A 295 -6.02 2.11 -1.09
CA CYS A 295 -6.72 3.25 -1.70
C CYS A 295 -6.75 3.13 -3.24
N GLY A 296 -5.66 2.66 -3.86
CA GLY A 296 -5.57 2.41 -5.29
C GLY A 296 -6.55 1.32 -5.75
N GLN A 297 -6.65 0.23 -5.01
CA GLN A 297 -7.61 -0.83 -5.30
C GLN A 297 -9.06 -0.32 -5.16
N ALA A 298 -9.35 0.45 -4.12
CA ALA A 298 -10.67 1.04 -3.92
C ALA A 298 -11.07 1.98 -5.06
N ALA A 299 -10.17 2.90 -5.46
CA ALA A 299 -10.40 3.83 -6.57
C ALA A 299 -10.56 3.09 -7.90
N GLY A 300 -9.76 2.06 -8.19
CA GLY A 300 -9.85 1.25 -9.40
C GLY A 300 -11.17 0.47 -9.48
N THR A 301 -11.60 -0.15 -8.38
CA THR A 301 -12.88 -0.87 -8.30
C THR A 301 -14.05 0.10 -8.48
N ALA A 302 -13.98 1.27 -7.84
CA ALA A 302 -15.01 2.31 -8.02
C ALA A 302 -15.06 2.85 -9.46
N ALA A 303 -13.91 3.04 -10.12
CA ALA A 303 -13.87 3.46 -11.52
C ALA A 303 -14.49 2.40 -12.46
N SER A 304 -14.32 1.11 -12.16
CA SER A 304 -15.01 0.03 -12.87
C SER A 304 -16.54 0.12 -12.72
N LEU A 305 -17.04 0.37 -11.49
CA LEU A 305 -18.47 0.57 -11.24
C LEU A 305 -19.00 1.84 -11.92
N ALA A 306 -18.25 2.96 -11.82
CA ALA A 306 -18.61 4.20 -12.49
C ALA A 306 -18.75 4.01 -14.02
N THR A 307 -17.85 3.24 -14.62
CA THR A 307 -17.92 2.90 -16.05
C THR A 307 -19.14 2.02 -16.36
N ARG A 308 -19.38 0.98 -15.55
CA ARG A 308 -20.52 0.05 -15.72
C ARG A 308 -21.87 0.76 -15.66
N TYR A 309 -22.01 1.70 -14.73
CA TYR A 309 -23.27 2.42 -14.49
C TYR A 309 -23.34 3.78 -15.17
N HIS A 310 -22.33 4.14 -15.99
CA HIS A 310 -22.26 5.43 -16.68
C HIS A 310 -22.44 6.62 -15.73
N THR A 311 -21.78 6.57 -14.56
CA THR A 311 -21.89 7.55 -13.49
C THR A 311 -20.55 8.20 -13.15
N THR A 312 -20.59 9.19 -12.27
CA THR A 312 -19.39 9.88 -11.76
C THR A 312 -18.81 9.15 -10.53
N PRO A 313 -17.57 9.47 -10.11
CA PRO A 313 -17.03 9.05 -8.82
C PRO A 313 -17.99 9.29 -7.65
N ARG A 314 -18.59 10.50 -7.56
CA ARG A 314 -19.61 10.83 -6.54
C ARG A 314 -20.87 9.98 -6.69
N GLY A 315 -21.31 9.71 -7.92
CA GLY A 315 -22.47 8.86 -8.18
C GLY A 315 -22.28 7.41 -7.71
N VAL A 316 -21.03 6.90 -7.67
CA VAL A 316 -20.72 5.61 -7.03
C VAL A 316 -20.95 5.69 -5.52
N TYR A 317 -20.52 6.76 -4.87
CA TYR A 317 -20.81 6.99 -3.46
C TYR A 317 -22.30 6.99 -3.16
N GLU A 318 -23.06 7.73 -3.95
CA GLU A 318 -24.48 7.95 -3.73
C GLU A 318 -25.35 6.71 -4.00
N ASN A 319 -24.99 5.89 -5.00
CA ASN A 319 -25.88 4.86 -5.52
C ASN A 319 -25.31 3.44 -5.50
N HIS A 320 -23.97 3.25 -5.39
CA HIS A 320 -23.31 1.96 -5.58
C HIS A 320 -22.30 1.62 -4.49
N LEU A 321 -22.33 2.35 -3.35
CA LEU A 321 -21.35 2.18 -2.26
C LEU A 321 -21.33 0.75 -1.72
N ARG A 322 -22.49 0.14 -1.50
CA ARG A 322 -22.56 -1.24 -0.99
C ARG A 322 -21.98 -2.26 -1.95
N GLU A 323 -22.21 -2.07 -3.26
CA GLU A 323 -21.62 -2.92 -4.29
C GLU A 323 -20.08 -2.75 -4.33
N LEU A 324 -19.59 -1.51 -4.18
CA LEU A 324 -18.16 -1.24 -4.07
C LEU A 324 -17.54 -1.97 -2.88
N GLN A 325 -18.13 -1.84 -1.71
CA GLN A 325 -17.64 -2.50 -0.48
C GLN A 325 -17.66 -4.03 -0.62
N GLN A 326 -18.73 -4.59 -1.18
CA GLN A 326 -18.84 -6.03 -1.42
C GLN A 326 -17.76 -6.52 -2.40
N ALA A 327 -17.53 -5.79 -3.52
CA ALA A 327 -16.51 -6.14 -4.50
C ALA A 327 -15.10 -6.14 -3.88
N LEU A 328 -14.80 -5.14 -3.04
CA LEU A 328 -13.53 -5.08 -2.32
C LEU A 328 -13.36 -6.27 -1.34
N LEU A 329 -14.39 -6.60 -0.59
CA LEU A 329 -14.37 -7.75 0.32
C LEU A 329 -14.25 -9.08 -0.44
N ASP A 330 -14.88 -9.21 -1.60
CA ASP A 330 -14.75 -10.39 -2.48
C ASP A 330 -13.32 -10.55 -3.01
N ASP A 331 -12.59 -9.44 -3.20
CA ASP A 331 -11.18 -9.42 -3.58
C ASP A 331 -10.19 -9.53 -2.40
N ASP A 332 -10.68 -9.97 -1.23
CA ASP A 332 -9.89 -10.12 0.00
C ASP A 332 -9.33 -8.81 0.56
N CYS A 333 -9.88 -7.66 0.16
CA CYS A 333 -9.63 -6.42 0.87
C CYS A 333 -10.22 -6.51 2.27
N PHE A 334 -9.43 -6.13 3.27
CA PHE A 334 -9.99 -5.98 4.61
C PHE A 334 -10.64 -4.61 4.75
N LEU A 335 -11.94 -4.63 5.03
CA LEU A 335 -12.67 -3.45 5.48
C LEU A 335 -12.99 -3.66 6.96
N PRO A 336 -12.26 -3.01 7.88
CA PRO A 336 -12.50 -3.17 9.32
C PRO A 336 -13.97 -2.98 9.67
N TRP A 337 -14.47 -3.85 10.56
CA TRP A 337 -15.88 -3.87 11.04
C TRP A 337 -16.94 -4.22 9.99
N GLN A 338 -16.55 -4.43 8.72
CA GLN A 338 -17.44 -4.90 7.66
C GLN A 338 -17.35 -6.42 7.50
N ARG A 339 -18.43 -7.00 6.98
CA ARG A 339 -18.48 -8.42 6.63
C ARG A 339 -18.88 -8.57 5.18
N ARG A 340 -18.25 -9.49 4.51
CA ARG A 340 -18.62 -9.89 3.17
C ARG A 340 -19.97 -10.61 3.18
N ASP A 341 -20.87 -10.24 2.28
CA ASP A 341 -22.10 -10.98 2.07
C ASP A 341 -21.80 -12.34 1.46
N ILE A 342 -22.26 -13.39 2.10
CA ILE A 342 -22.10 -14.78 1.63
C ILE A 342 -23.23 -15.10 0.67
N GLY A 343 -22.87 -15.62 -0.52
CA GLY A 343 -23.83 -16.04 -1.53
C GLY A 343 -24.85 -17.06 -0.97
N GLU A 344 -26.09 -16.94 -1.42
CA GLU A 344 -27.21 -17.75 -0.90
C GLU A 344 -26.92 -19.25 -0.96
N MET A 345 -26.29 -19.72 -2.02
CA MET A 345 -25.93 -21.14 -2.20
C MET A 345 -25.02 -21.63 -1.06
N ALA A 346 -23.97 -20.93 -0.72
CA ALA A 346 -23.05 -21.31 0.35
C ALA A 346 -23.69 -21.16 1.74
N ARG A 347 -24.56 -20.14 1.89
CA ARG A 347 -25.27 -19.89 3.17
C ARG A 347 -26.31 -20.97 3.48
N GLN A 348 -27.03 -21.47 2.46
CA GLN A 348 -28.07 -22.48 2.61
C GLN A 348 -27.55 -23.92 2.64
N ALA A 349 -26.32 -24.15 2.18
CA ALA A 349 -25.73 -25.49 2.20
C ALA A 349 -25.58 -26.02 3.63
N GLU A 350 -25.74 -27.33 3.79
CA GLU A 350 -25.26 -28.04 4.97
C GLU A 350 -23.73 -28.06 4.92
N LEU A 351 -23.08 -27.44 5.92
CA LEU A 351 -21.63 -27.33 6.00
C LEU A 351 -21.09 -28.32 7.02
N THR A 352 -20.24 -29.25 6.57
CA THR A 352 -19.62 -30.26 7.43
C THR A 352 -18.11 -30.31 7.21
N ALA A 353 -17.38 -30.82 8.19
CA ALA A 353 -15.94 -31.02 8.12
C ALA A 353 -15.57 -32.35 8.79
N SER A 354 -14.42 -32.90 8.40
CA SER A 354 -13.87 -34.11 9.03
C SER A 354 -13.45 -33.90 10.47
N ALA A 355 -13.11 -32.65 10.84
CA ALA A 355 -12.73 -32.24 12.20
C ALA A 355 -13.03 -30.77 12.42
N GLY A 356 -13.30 -30.40 13.66
CA GLY A 356 -13.51 -29.00 14.05
C GLY A 356 -14.83 -28.40 13.56
N ASP A 357 -14.95 -27.07 13.73
CA ASP A 357 -16.10 -26.29 13.29
C ASP A 357 -15.76 -25.55 11.98
N ALA A 358 -16.54 -25.80 10.92
CA ALA A 358 -16.36 -25.15 9.62
C ALA A 358 -17.20 -23.88 9.44
N GLU A 359 -18.11 -23.55 10.36
CA GLU A 359 -18.98 -22.36 10.27
C GLU A 359 -18.20 -21.04 10.06
N PRO A 360 -16.99 -20.84 10.63
CA PRO A 360 -16.19 -19.67 10.35
C PRO A 360 -15.91 -19.41 8.86
N LEU A 361 -15.95 -20.41 8.00
CA LEU A 361 -15.72 -20.28 6.55
C LEU A 361 -16.83 -19.48 5.83
N ARG A 362 -17.98 -19.28 6.46
CA ARG A 362 -19.11 -18.52 5.90
C ARG A 362 -19.60 -17.38 6.81
N ASN A 363 -18.75 -16.90 7.72
CA ASN A 363 -19.09 -15.79 8.61
C ASN A 363 -18.83 -14.39 7.96
N GLY A 364 -18.25 -14.36 6.76
CA GLY A 364 -17.96 -13.12 6.01
C GLY A 364 -16.69 -12.39 6.42
N VAL A 365 -15.84 -13.00 7.24
CA VAL A 365 -14.55 -12.46 7.68
C VAL A 365 -13.43 -13.43 7.32
N ASP A 366 -12.55 -13.04 6.41
CA ASP A 366 -11.55 -13.94 5.81
C ASP A 366 -10.18 -13.85 6.50
N ARG A 367 -10.11 -13.44 7.77
CA ARG A 367 -8.86 -13.32 8.55
C ARG A 367 -9.10 -13.30 10.05
N PRO A 368 -8.08 -13.57 10.87
CA PRO A 368 -8.17 -13.36 12.31
C PRO A 368 -8.48 -11.91 12.67
N VAL A 369 -9.41 -11.70 13.61
CA VAL A 369 -9.76 -10.38 14.15
C VAL A 369 -9.88 -10.49 15.66
N GLY A 370 -9.01 -9.84 16.42
CA GLY A 370 -8.92 -10.02 17.85
C GLY A 370 -8.63 -11.48 18.21
N ALA A 371 -9.48 -12.09 19.05
CA ALA A 371 -9.38 -13.49 19.46
C ALA A 371 -10.09 -14.47 18.49
N ALA A 372 -10.83 -13.95 17.50
CA ALA A 372 -11.56 -14.77 16.54
C ALA A 372 -10.67 -15.13 15.34
N GLU A 373 -10.43 -16.42 15.14
CA GLU A 373 -9.60 -16.92 14.04
C GLU A 373 -10.27 -16.76 12.67
N ASN A 374 -11.62 -16.84 12.61
CA ASN A 374 -12.42 -16.76 11.37
C ASN A 374 -11.92 -17.72 10.27
N ALA A 375 -11.52 -18.89 10.68
CA ALA A 375 -10.94 -19.91 9.79
C ALA A 375 -11.32 -21.31 10.28
N TRP A 376 -11.21 -22.26 9.39
CA TRP A 376 -11.18 -23.68 9.69
C TRP A 376 -9.75 -24.21 9.54
N SER A 377 -9.33 -25.06 10.46
CA SER A 377 -8.01 -25.72 10.44
C SER A 377 -8.16 -27.21 10.39
N GLY A 378 -7.47 -27.84 9.44
CA GLY A 378 -7.45 -29.29 9.26
C GLY A 378 -6.03 -29.83 9.05
N ARG A 379 -5.86 -31.13 9.12
CA ARG A 379 -4.59 -31.83 8.89
C ARG A 379 -4.41 -32.07 7.39
N PRO A 380 -3.26 -31.63 6.82
CA PRO A 380 -2.98 -31.85 5.41
C PRO A 380 -3.11 -33.32 4.99
N GLY A 381 -3.74 -33.57 3.85
CA GLY A 381 -3.88 -34.90 3.24
C GLY A 381 -4.95 -35.81 3.86
N THR A 382 -5.59 -35.40 4.95
CA THR A 382 -6.62 -36.23 5.63
C THR A 382 -7.94 -35.51 5.85
N ASP A 383 -7.89 -34.22 6.17
CA ASP A 383 -9.08 -33.50 6.57
C ASP A 383 -9.72 -32.76 5.39
N TRP A 384 -11.02 -32.59 5.45
CA TRP A 384 -11.84 -32.01 4.40
C TRP A 384 -12.97 -31.14 4.95
N VAL A 385 -13.50 -30.28 4.10
CA VAL A 385 -14.72 -29.50 4.31
C VAL A 385 -15.67 -29.76 3.15
N GLN A 386 -16.96 -29.90 3.46
CA GLN A 386 -17.98 -30.22 2.47
C GLN A 386 -19.18 -29.27 2.61
N TYR A 387 -19.63 -28.74 1.48
CA TYR A 387 -20.89 -28.03 1.30
C TYR A 387 -21.88 -28.98 0.60
N ARG A 388 -22.95 -29.39 1.27
CA ARG A 388 -24.00 -30.25 0.74
C ARG A 388 -25.25 -29.43 0.44
N PHE A 389 -25.82 -29.66 -0.74
CA PHE A 389 -27.02 -28.96 -1.22
C PHE A 389 -28.23 -29.89 -1.19
N GLU A 390 -29.42 -29.38 -0.88
CA GLU A 390 -30.66 -30.18 -0.87
C GLU A 390 -31.04 -30.76 -2.25
N ARG A 391 -30.58 -30.09 -3.31
CA ARG A 391 -30.76 -30.51 -4.71
C ARG A 391 -29.53 -30.16 -5.52
N PRO A 392 -29.32 -30.79 -6.71
CA PRO A 392 -28.21 -30.47 -7.57
C PRO A 392 -28.13 -28.97 -7.85
N ARG A 393 -26.92 -28.39 -7.75
CA ARG A 393 -26.62 -26.99 -8.02
C ARG A 393 -25.53 -26.89 -9.06
N ARG A 394 -25.68 -25.93 -9.96
CA ARG A 394 -24.63 -25.56 -10.89
C ARG A 394 -23.60 -24.68 -10.19
N ILE A 395 -22.36 -25.16 -10.08
CA ILE A 395 -21.24 -24.47 -9.46
C ILE A 395 -20.39 -23.83 -10.56
N GLY A 396 -20.32 -22.50 -10.57
CA GLY A 396 -19.52 -21.74 -11.54
C GLY A 396 -18.09 -21.47 -11.06
N SER A 397 -17.89 -21.38 -9.76
CA SER A 397 -16.56 -21.16 -9.17
C SER A 397 -16.54 -21.46 -7.68
N VAL A 398 -15.35 -21.69 -7.16
CA VAL A 398 -15.06 -21.75 -5.71
C VAL A 398 -14.03 -20.66 -5.39
N ARG A 399 -14.32 -19.86 -4.36
CA ARG A 399 -13.42 -18.85 -3.78
C ARG A 399 -12.89 -19.36 -2.46
N ILE A 400 -11.57 -19.41 -2.32
CA ILE A 400 -10.90 -19.86 -1.10
C ILE A 400 -9.90 -18.80 -0.66
N VAL A 401 -9.86 -18.49 0.64
CA VAL A 401 -8.85 -17.63 1.25
C VAL A 401 -8.05 -18.47 2.22
N PHE A 402 -6.77 -18.61 1.94
CA PHE A 402 -5.84 -19.36 2.79
C PHE A 402 -5.17 -18.45 3.82
N ASP A 403 -4.71 -19.04 4.90
CA ASP A 403 -3.98 -18.32 5.93
C ASP A 403 -2.54 -18.03 5.47
N SER A 404 -2.25 -16.74 5.30
CA SER A 404 -0.89 -16.27 4.99
C SER A 404 -0.03 -15.98 6.22
N ASN A 405 -0.57 -16.13 7.42
CA ASN A 405 0.09 -15.84 8.70
C ASN A 405 0.70 -14.41 8.83
N LEU A 406 0.28 -13.49 7.98
CA LEU A 406 0.86 -12.13 7.95
C LEU A 406 0.35 -11.22 9.08
N ASN A 407 -0.76 -11.56 9.70
CA ASN A 407 -1.39 -10.78 10.76
C ASN A 407 -1.41 -11.49 12.13
N ARG A 408 -0.58 -12.52 12.31
CA ARG A 408 -0.37 -13.20 13.58
C ARG A 408 1.00 -12.86 14.15
N LEU A 409 1.01 -12.38 15.38
CA LEU A 409 2.24 -12.14 16.15
C LEU A 409 2.55 -13.36 17.01
N GLY A 410 3.81 -13.71 17.14
CA GLY A 410 4.27 -14.70 18.13
C GLY A 410 4.07 -16.16 17.75
N GLN A 411 3.82 -16.51 16.48
CA GLN A 411 3.65 -17.91 16.06
C GLN A 411 4.81 -18.44 15.22
N GLY A 412 5.53 -19.43 15.76
CA GLY A 412 6.53 -20.21 15.04
C GLY A 412 7.61 -19.39 14.32
N ALA A 413 8.01 -19.84 13.15
CA ALA A 413 9.02 -19.17 12.33
C ALA A 413 8.64 -17.77 11.85
N CYS A 414 7.35 -17.44 11.88
CA CYS A 414 6.81 -16.14 11.51
C CYS A 414 6.54 -15.22 12.72
N ALA A 415 6.98 -15.63 13.90
CA ALA A 415 6.69 -14.94 15.16
C ALA A 415 6.99 -13.44 15.11
N ASN A 416 8.06 -13.03 14.54
CA ASN A 416 8.47 -11.62 14.45
C ASN A 416 8.62 -11.20 13.00
N HIS A 417 7.63 -11.50 12.18
CA HIS A 417 7.68 -11.20 10.76
C HIS A 417 7.91 -9.71 10.46
N VAL A 418 7.41 -8.79 11.29
CA VAL A 418 7.67 -7.35 11.15
C VAL A 418 9.16 -7.07 11.29
N GLU A 419 9.81 -7.58 12.33
CA GLU A 419 11.24 -7.40 12.55
C GLU A 419 12.10 -8.04 11.45
N LYS A 420 11.64 -9.18 10.91
CA LYS A 420 12.37 -9.91 9.86
C LYS A 420 12.18 -9.30 8.47
N ASN A 421 11.16 -8.50 8.27
CA ASN A 421 10.77 -8.04 6.94
C ASN A 421 11.31 -6.66 6.55
N ILE A 422 11.77 -5.86 7.53
CA ILE A 422 12.29 -4.52 7.29
C ILE A 422 13.82 -4.56 7.27
N LEU A 423 14.40 -5.39 6.40
CA LEU A 423 15.84 -5.39 6.17
C LEU A 423 16.15 -4.54 4.96
N SER A 424 16.81 -3.43 5.17
CA SER A 424 17.26 -2.54 4.10
C SER A 424 18.67 -2.85 3.62
N ASN A 425 19.49 -3.49 4.46
CA ASN A 425 20.84 -3.93 4.13
C ASN A 425 20.89 -5.45 3.94
N TYR A 426 21.97 -5.94 3.37
CA TYR A 426 22.15 -7.35 3.02
C TYR A 426 23.26 -8.00 3.90
N PRO A 427 22.93 -8.51 5.10
CA PRO A 427 23.87 -9.27 5.92
C PRO A 427 24.33 -10.56 5.23
N LEU A 428 25.58 -10.94 5.46
CA LEU A 428 26.12 -12.19 4.97
C LEU A 428 25.43 -13.39 5.65
N GLY A 429 25.08 -14.40 4.86
CA GLY A 429 24.48 -15.63 5.39
C GLY A 429 23.00 -15.52 5.75
N GLN A 430 22.31 -14.45 5.36
CA GLN A 430 20.87 -14.35 5.56
C GLN A 430 20.14 -15.40 4.72
N PRO A 431 19.27 -16.22 5.33
CA PRO A 431 18.52 -17.22 4.57
C PRO A 431 17.52 -16.53 3.62
N PRO A 432 17.22 -17.16 2.46
CA PRO A 432 16.21 -16.67 1.56
C PRO A 432 14.84 -16.65 2.24
N ARG A 433 14.00 -15.70 1.86
CA ARG A 433 12.61 -15.66 2.31
C ARG A 433 11.82 -16.76 1.60
N THR A 434 10.91 -17.39 2.33
CA THR A 434 10.05 -18.45 1.83
C THR A 434 8.58 -18.03 1.91
N VAL A 435 7.73 -18.78 1.23
CA VAL A 435 6.27 -18.70 1.38
C VAL A 435 5.93 -19.07 2.84
N PRO A 436 4.96 -18.39 3.49
CA PRO A 436 4.55 -18.75 4.84
C PRO A 436 4.11 -20.21 4.97
N ASP A 437 4.56 -20.87 6.06
CA ASP A 437 4.31 -22.29 6.29
C ASP A 437 2.81 -22.64 6.46
N THR A 438 2.00 -21.66 6.87
CA THR A 438 0.55 -21.80 7.03
C THR A 438 -0.22 -21.73 5.71
N LEU A 439 0.43 -21.27 4.63
CA LEU A 439 -0.23 -21.14 3.33
C LEU A 439 -0.35 -22.53 2.69
N THR A 440 -1.59 -22.95 2.44
CA THR A 440 -1.87 -24.25 1.82
C THR A 440 -1.25 -24.33 0.42
N ARG A 441 -0.29 -25.25 0.24
CA ARG A 441 0.42 -25.43 -1.02
C ARG A 441 -0.37 -26.27 -2.04
N ALA A 442 -1.07 -27.31 -1.57
CA ALA A 442 -1.82 -28.20 -2.45
C ALA A 442 -3.20 -28.51 -1.90
N PHE A 443 -4.19 -28.56 -2.77
CA PHE A 443 -5.56 -28.95 -2.42
C PHE A 443 -6.30 -29.52 -3.63
N THR A 444 -7.36 -30.29 -3.35
CA THR A 444 -8.22 -30.89 -4.37
C THR A 444 -9.66 -30.43 -4.12
N LEU A 445 -10.37 -30.11 -5.20
CA LEU A 445 -11.82 -29.92 -5.19
C LEU A 445 -12.48 -31.16 -5.80
N GLU A 446 -13.45 -31.68 -5.10
CA GLU A 446 -14.24 -32.85 -5.53
C GLU A 446 -15.72 -32.47 -5.56
N ALA A 447 -16.46 -33.03 -6.47
CA ALA A 447 -17.90 -32.87 -6.60
C ALA A 447 -18.62 -34.24 -6.55
N LEU A 448 -19.72 -34.24 -5.79
CA LEU A 448 -20.64 -35.38 -5.71
C LEU A 448 -21.80 -35.18 -6.71
N ASP A 449 -21.98 -36.09 -7.67
CA ASP A 449 -23.10 -36.03 -8.61
C ASP A 449 -24.42 -36.56 -7.98
N ALA A 450 -25.52 -36.37 -8.69
CA ALA A 450 -26.83 -36.86 -8.23
C ALA A 450 -26.93 -38.42 -8.16
N ALA A 451 -26.00 -39.11 -8.78
CA ALA A 451 -25.92 -40.58 -8.70
C ALA A 451 -25.05 -41.06 -7.51
N GLY A 452 -24.56 -40.15 -6.68
CA GLY A 452 -23.74 -40.45 -5.51
C GLY A 452 -22.30 -40.78 -5.82
N ARG A 453 -21.74 -40.31 -6.95
CA ARG A 453 -20.34 -40.56 -7.34
C ARG A 453 -19.51 -39.29 -7.15
N TRP A 454 -18.39 -39.44 -6.45
CA TRP A 454 -17.39 -38.42 -6.32
C TRP A 454 -16.48 -38.34 -7.56
N SER A 455 -16.15 -37.15 -7.99
CA SER A 455 -15.15 -36.86 -9.02
C SER A 455 -14.29 -35.66 -8.66
N THR A 456 -13.01 -35.76 -8.95
CA THR A 456 -12.10 -34.59 -8.83
C THR A 456 -12.43 -33.60 -9.95
N VAL A 457 -12.76 -32.37 -9.58
CA VAL A 457 -13.09 -31.29 -10.53
C VAL A 457 -11.99 -30.23 -10.66
N ALA A 458 -11.10 -30.16 -9.70
CA ALA A 458 -9.87 -29.38 -9.78
C ALA A 458 -8.81 -29.90 -8.81
N ARG A 459 -7.55 -29.78 -9.21
CA ARG A 459 -6.38 -30.10 -8.38
C ARG A 459 -5.34 -29.00 -8.55
N ILE A 460 -4.87 -28.46 -7.44
CA ILE A 460 -3.82 -27.46 -7.36
C ILE A 460 -2.69 -28.04 -6.53
N ASP A 461 -1.48 -28.14 -7.10
CA ASP A 461 -0.34 -28.80 -6.48
C ASP A 461 0.74 -27.83 -5.98
N ASP A 462 0.75 -26.57 -6.45
CA ASP A 462 1.78 -25.58 -6.09
C ASP A 462 1.17 -24.17 -5.91
N ASN A 463 0.26 -24.04 -4.94
CA ASN A 463 -0.33 -22.76 -4.59
C ASN A 463 0.65 -21.92 -3.76
N HIS A 464 0.75 -20.65 -4.12
CA HIS A 464 1.46 -19.61 -3.38
C HIS A 464 0.60 -18.35 -3.19
N GLN A 465 -0.70 -18.44 -3.48
CA GLN A 465 -1.66 -17.35 -3.38
C GLN A 465 -2.51 -17.50 -2.13
N ARG A 466 -2.78 -16.37 -1.47
CA ARG A 466 -3.73 -16.31 -0.36
C ARG A 466 -5.17 -16.45 -0.85
N LEU A 467 -5.58 -15.62 -1.80
CA LEU A 467 -6.89 -15.69 -2.45
C LEU A 467 -6.80 -16.52 -3.71
N VAL A 468 -7.56 -17.62 -3.76
CA VAL A 468 -7.65 -18.48 -4.95
C VAL A 468 -9.10 -18.53 -5.42
N ARG A 469 -9.29 -18.32 -6.72
CA ARG A 469 -10.57 -18.53 -7.40
C ARG A 469 -10.42 -19.61 -8.42
N VAL A 470 -11.16 -20.70 -8.24
CA VAL A 470 -11.14 -21.84 -9.17
C VAL A 470 -12.44 -21.80 -9.98
N PRO A 471 -12.38 -21.49 -11.28
CA PRO A 471 -13.55 -21.57 -12.13
C PRO A 471 -13.96 -23.03 -12.30
N LEU A 472 -15.25 -23.32 -12.19
CA LEU A 472 -15.84 -24.64 -12.34
C LEU A 472 -17.06 -24.55 -13.26
N HIS A 473 -17.41 -25.67 -13.90
CA HIS A 473 -18.61 -25.81 -14.71
C HIS A 473 -19.24 -27.16 -14.42
N VAL A 474 -19.62 -27.39 -13.15
CA VAL A 474 -20.12 -28.70 -12.70
C VAL A 474 -21.51 -28.53 -12.08
N GLU A 475 -22.27 -29.61 -12.14
CA GLU A 475 -23.50 -29.77 -11.36
C GLU A 475 -23.23 -30.78 -10.26
N ALA A 476 -23.50 -30.38 -9.01
CA ALA A 476 -23.16 -31.20 -7.84
C ALA A 476 -24.24 -31.10 -6.77
N VAL A 477 -24.31 -32.12 -5.93
CA VAL A 477 -25.08 -32.13 -4.68
C VAL A 477 -24.20 -31.93 -3.45
N ALA A 478 -22.88 -32.06 -3.62
CA ALA A 478 -21.91 -31.70 -2.59
C ALA A 478 -20.56 -31.37 -3.25
#